data_9b8c06920ea98c369609c721898218a7
#
_entry.id   9b8c06920ea98c369609c721898218a7
#
_cell.length_a   1.000
_cell.length_b   1.000
_cell.length_c   1.000
_cell.angle_alpha   90.00
_cell.angle_beta   90.00
_cell.angle_gamma   90.00
#
_symmetry.space_group_name_H-M   'P 1'
#
loop_
_entity.id
_entity.type
_entity.pdbx_description
1 polymer ?
#
loop_
_entity_poly.entity_id
_entity_poly.type
_entity_poly.pdbx_seq_one_letter_code
_entity_poly.pdbx_strand_id
1 'polypeptide(L)'
;ELCKQCKTIRLTNVNTDGVAFIIHESEMDIANGVMDEWQKRTRLELEVEGIKRYIIKDVNNYILEKEDGSLKVKGAYVSDYKPSFKHNSFSIVAKAIIDYFISDVPVEDTINACNDPFQFQLIGKTGGSYDKTVHYVNGEEIEVQRVNRIYAVKDKTLGAVKKVKKTYLDKELVQEVDFEEKWSRYYINQKGNKTYKRVWETDEKGDFFMRKDTIQNCPPHALIDNSCKITIDTIDKEWYINLAKKRINDFLGIKKNKKTKEKKKMAVAKTKLEPRPALYKKIFDLGLYLAKQPYITDGYNDAQGYEYIKSAYYRKVLGQG
;
A
#
# COMPACT_ATOMS: atom_id res chain seq x y z
N GLU A 1 -31.21 -15.76 5.78
CA GLU A 1 -32.50 -15.72 6.52
C GLU A 1 -32.92 -14.27 6.75
N LEU A 2 -32.11 -13.42 7.39
CA LEU A 2 -32.43 -12.00 7.59
C LEU A 2 -32.93 -11.32 6.30
N CYS A 3 -32.17 -11.42 5.20
CA CYS A 3 -32.56 -10.81 3.91
C CYS A 3 -33.81 -11.42 3.26
N LYS A 4 -34.29 -12.56 3.73
CA LYS A 4 -35.56 -13.15 3.25
C LYS A 4 -36.75 -12.66 4.02
N GLN A 5 -36.59 -12.40 5.30
CA GLN A 5 -37.69 -12.04 6.20
C GLN A 5 -37.83 -10.53 6.39
N CYS A 6 -36.69 -9.79 6.35
CA CYS A 6 -36.67 -8.35 6.48
C CYS A 6 -36.53 -7.70 5.10
N LYS A 7 -37.50 -6.87 4.70
CA LYS A 7 -37.54 -6.22 3.38
C LYS A 7 -36.68 -4.98 3.30
N THR A 8 -36.48 -4.30 4.43
CA THR A 8 -35.70 -3.04 4.50
C THR A 8 -34.23 -3.26 4.76
N ILE A 9 -33.80 -4.51 5.07
CA ILE A 9 -32.43 -4.83 5.45
C ILE A 9 -31.45 -4.59 4.30
N ARG A 10 -30.34 -3.91 4.61
CA ARG A 10 -29.20 -3.72 3.72
C ARG A 10 -27.93 -4.15 4.43
N LEU A 11 -27.28 -5.18 3.91
CA LEU A 11 -25.98 -5.61 4.40
C LEU A 11 -24.94 -4.55 4.04
N THR A 12 -24.16 -4.10 5.02
CA THR A 12 -23.10 -3.09 4.85
C THR A 12 -21.71 -3.72 4.92
N ASN A 13 -21.54 -4.74 5.76
CA ASN A 13 -20.28 -5.47 5.86
C ASN A 13 -20.55 -6.91 6.29
N VAL A 14 -19.76 -7.83 5.74
CA VAL A 14 -19.79 -9.26 6.11
C VAL A 14 -18.35 -9.74 6.20
N ASN A 15 -17.99 -10.36 7.31
CA ASN A 15 -16.69 -11.01 7.50
C ASN A 15 -16.89 -12.40 8.13
N THR A 16 -15.79 -13.06 8.52
CA THR A 16 -15.83 -14.40 9.13
C THR A 16 -16.61 -14.44 10.44
N ASP A 17 -16.59 -13.35 11.21
CA ASP A 17 -17.01 -13.32 12.61
C ASP A 17 -18.28 -12.48 12.83
N GLY A 18 -18.75 -11.79 11.79
CA GLY A 18 -19.89 -10.91 11.98
C GLY A 18 -20.49 -10.36 10.70
N VAL A 19 -21.69 -9.84 10.84
CA VAL A 19 -22.42 -9.15 9.79
C VAL A 19 -22.90 -7.80 10.32
N ALA A 20 -22.69 -6.74 9.54
CA ALA A 20 -23.26 -5.42 9.82
C ALA A 20 -24.31 -5.11 8.76
N PHE A 21 -25.44 -4.56 9.21
CA PHE A 21 -26.56 -4.21 8.34
C PHE A 21 -27.28 -2.96 8.84
N ILE A 22 -28.01 -2.35 7.94
CA ILE A 22 -28.98 -1.29 8.22
C ILE A 22 -30.36 -1.90 8.04
N ILE A 23 -31.26 -1.62 8.96
CA ILE A 23 -32.65 -2.08 8.92
C ILE A 23 -33.58 -0.97 9.44
N HIS A 24 -34.78 -0.92 8.95
CA HIS A 24 -35.80 0.00 9.49
C HIS A 24 -36.28 -0.49 10.85
N GLU A 25 -36.52 0.43 11.77
CA GLU A 25 -36.94 0.13 13.16
C GLU A 25 -38.15 -0.79 13.23
N SER A 26 -39.12 -0.62 12.34
CA SER A 26 -40.33 -1.45 12.28
C SER A 26 -40.09 -2.95 12.00
N GLU A 27 -38.90 -3.32 11.53
CA GLU A 27 -38.54 -4.72 11.27
C GLU A 27 -37.55 -5.29 12.28
N MET A 28 -37.16 -4.52 13.32
CA MET A 28 -36.20 -4.97 14.33
C MET A 28 -36.68 -6.22 15.08
N ASP A 29 -37.97 -6.30 15.43
CA ASP A 29 -38.50 -7.49 16.12
C ASP A 29 -38.43 -8.74 15.24
N ILE A 30 -38.65 -8.59 13.94
CA ILE A 30 -38.49 -9.69 12.97
C ILE A 30 -37.03 -10.12 12.91
N ALA A 31 -36.09 -9.17 12.81
CA ALA A 31 -34.66 -9.46 12.78
C ALA A 31 -34.17 -10.14 14.06
N ASN A 32 -34.63 -9.67 15.23
CA ASN A 32 -34.32 -10.28 16.51
C ASN A 32 -34.84 -11.73 16.58
N GLY A 33 -36.08 -11.98 16.14
CA GLY A 33 -36.66 -13.33 16.08
C GLY A 33 -35.85 -14.27 15.19
N VAL A 34 -35.35 -13.80 14.04
CA VAL A 34 -34.49 -14.58 13.15
C VAL A 34 -33.15 -14.88 13.80
N MET A 35 -32.55 -13.92 14.50
CA MET A 35 -31.29 -14.10 15.21
C MET A 35 -31.43 -15.10 16.36
N ASP A 36 -32.51 -15.01 17.14
CA ASP A 36 -32.81 -15.92 18.25
C ASP A 36 -33.04 -17.36 17.77
N GLU A 37 -33.79 -17.54 16.68
CA GLU A 37 -33.94 -18.86 16.06
C GLU A 37 -32.62 -19.44 15.57
N TRP A 38 -31.82 -18.59 14.95
CA TRP A 38 -30.48 -19.00 14.50
C TRP A 38 -29.58 -19.43 15.67
N GLN A 39 -29.56 -18.67 16.77
CA GLN A 39 -28.82 -19.02 17.99
C GLN A 39 -29.28 -20.35 18.59
N LYS A 40 -30.58 -20.55 18.71
CA LYS A 40 -31.16 -21.83 19.20
C LYS A 40 -30.75 -23.01 18.33
N ARG A 41 -30.75 -22.84 17.03
CA ARG A 41 -30.42 -23.92 16.06
C ARG A 41 -28.93 -24.23 16.05
N THR A 42 -28.07 -23.20 16.11
CA THR A 42 -26.61 -23.37 16.00
C THR A 42 -25.93 -23.60 17.33
N ARG A 43 -26.55 -23.20 18.42
CA ARG A 43 -25.96 -23.13 19.78
C ARG A 43 -24.79 -22.15 19.87
N LEU A 44 -24.73 -21.17 18.98
CA LEU A 44 -23.76 -20.06 19.00
C LEU A 44 -24.48 -18.82 19.54
N GLU A 45 -23.76 -18.03 20.31
CA GLU A 45 -24.26 -16.75 20.81
C GLU A 45 -23.89 -15.62 19.85
N LEU A 46 -24.83 -14.69 19.58
CA LEU A 46 -24.61 -13.49 18.80
C LEU A 46 -24.57 -12.30 19.75
N GLU A 47 -23.50 -11.50 19.62
CA GLU A 47 -23.43 -10.19 20.25
C GLU A 47 -23.99 -9.15 19.26
N VAL A 48 -24.99 -8.38 19.71
CA VAL A 48 -25.60 -7.31 18.92
C VAL A 48 -25.08 -5.97 19.40
N GLU A 49 -24.42 -5.22 18.52
CA GLU A 49 -23.91 -3.87 18.81
C GLU A 49 -24.71 -2.82 18.03
N GLY A 50 -25.27 -1.82 18.71
CA GLY A 50 -25.86 -0.65 18.09
C GLY A 50 -24.77 0.26 17.50
N ILE A 51 -24.92 0.63 16.21
CA ILE A 51 -23.97 1.44 15.48
C ILE A 51 -24.64 2.75 15.07
N LYS A 52 -24.13 3.87 15.58
CA LYS A 52 -24.58 5.21 15.21
C LYS A 52 -24.03 5.66 13.87
N ARG A 53 -22.75 5.39 13.60
CA ARG A 53 -22.06 5.78 12.36
C ARG A 53 -21.02 4.74 11.95
N TYR A 54 -21.03 4.36 10.69
CA TYR A 54 -20.08 3.39 10.15
C TYR A 54 -19.47 3.88 8.83
N ILE A 55 -18.22 4.29 8.88
CA ILE A 55 -17.44 4.75 7.73
C ILE A 55 -16.52 3.60 7.29
N ILE A 56 -16.79 3.02 6.13
CA ILE A 56 -16.12 1.82 5.63
C ILE A 56 -15.36 2.18 4.35
N LYS A 57 -14.05 1.92 4.35
CA LYS A 57 -13.26 1.87 3.12
C LYS A 57 -13.29 0.45 2.54
N ASP A 58 -13.02 -0.53 3.37
CA ASP A 58 -13.07 -1.96 3.08
C ASP A 58 -13.18 -2.76 4.38
N VAL A 59 -13.28 -4.09 4.30
CA VAL A 59 -13.47 -5.00 5.45
C VAL A 59 -12.42 -4.82 6.57
N ASN A 60 -11.23 -4.36 6.21
CA ASN A 60 -10.11 -4.19 7.13
C ASN A 60 -9.78 -2.73 7.44
N ASN A 61 -10.51 -1.77 6.89
CA ASN A 61 -10.27 -0.35 7.08
C ASN A 61 -11.60 0.38 7.29
N TYR A 62 -11.92 0.69 8.55
CA TYR A 62 -13.16 1.33 8.93
C TYR A 62 -13.06 2.13 10.23
N ILE A 63 -14.01 3.05 10.40
CA ILE A 63 -14.27 3.79 11.63
C ILE A 63 -15.73 3.51 11.99
N LEU A 64 -15.98 3.06 13.20
CA LEU A 64 -17.31 2.76 13.73
C LEU A 64 -17.52 3.54 15.03
N GLU A 65 -18.58 4.35 15.08
CA GLU A 65 -19.08 5.01 16.28
C GLU A 65 -20.29 4.22 16.78
N LYS A 66 -20.18 3.70 18.01
CA LYS A 66 -21.28 3.00 18.66
C LYS A 66 -22.30 4.01 19.23
N GLU A 67 -23.48 3.53 19.62
CA GLU A 67 -24.51 4.37 20.22
C GLU A 67 -24.08 4.99 21.55
N ASP A 68 -23.19 4.34 22.30
CA ASP A 68 -22.61 4.85 23.54
C ASP A 68 -21.50 5.92 23.29
N GLY A 69 -21.24 6.29 22.04
CA GLY A 69 -20.20 7.23 21.64
C GLY A 69 -18.78 6.64 21.61
N SER A 70 -18.60 5.38 21.97
CA SER A 70 -17.30 4.73 21.86
C SER A 70 -16.91 4.46 20.40
N LEU A 71 -15.60 4.51 20.12
CA LEU A 71 -15.08 4.33 18.78
C LEU A 71 -14.35 3.00 18.65
N LYS A 72 -14.70 2.24 17.60
CA LYS A 72 -13.97 1.06 17.14
C LYS A 72 -13.36 1.37 15.79
N VAL A 73 -12.03 1.41 15.74
CA VAL A 73 -11.28 1.73 14.51
C VAL A 73 -10.41 0.58 14.08
N LYS A 74 -10.33 0.34 12.79
CA LYS A 74 -9.50 -0.71 12.21
C LYS A 74 -8.81 -0.20 10.93
N GLY A 75 -7.56 -0.61 10.74
CA GLY A 75 -6.81 -0.35 9.53
C GLY A 75 -5.67 0.64 9.68
N ALA A 76 -4.75 0.59 8.73
CA ALA A 76 -3.46 1.28 8.79
C ALA A 76 -3.53 2.82 8.85
N TYR A 77 -4.69 3.41 8.55
CA TYR A 77 -4.84 4.87 8.51
C TYR A 77 -5.38 5.44 9.82
N VAL A 78 -6.03 4.65 10.64
CA VAL A 78 -6.79 5.12 11.81
C VAL A 78 -6.51 4.37 13.11
N SER A 79 -5.93 3.17 13.06
CA SER A 79 -5.70 2.35 14.26
C SER A 79 -4.74 3.00 15.27
N ASP A 80 -3.81 3.81 14.77
CA ASP A 80 -2.72 4.38 15.57
C ASP A 80 -3.05 5.80 16.08
N TYR A 81 -4.31 6.11 16.35
CA TYR A 81 -4.75 7.46 16.76
C TYR A 81 -4.30 7.88 18.17
N LYS A 82 -3.83 6.96 18.98
CA LYS A 82 -3.20 7.25 20.28
C LYS A 82 -1.68 7.09 20.16
N PRO A 83 -0.86 8.04 20.61
CA PRO A 83 0.59 7.95 20.53
C PRO A 83 1.14 6.69 21.20
N SER A 84 2.07 6.00 20.57
CA SER A 84 2.74 4.83 21.11
C SER A 84 4.12 4.64 20.48
N PHE A 85 5.05 4.13 21.27
CA PHE A 85 6.39 3.73 20.79
C PHE A 85 6.38 2.50 19.87
N LYS A 86 5.22 1.89 19.67
CA LYS A 86 5.06 0.71 18.79
C LYS A 86 4.59 1.08 17.39
N HIS A 87 4.04 2.26 17.21
CA HIS A 87 3.35 2.65 15.99
C HIS A 87 4.34 2.99 14.87
N ASN A 88 4.09 2.45 13.70
CA ASN A 88 4.76 2.80 12.44
C ASN A 88 3.90 3.75 11.58
N SER A 89 3.04 4.52 12.22
CA SER A 89 2.17 5.52 11.64
C SER A 89 2.11 6.75 12.54
N PHE A 90 1.60 7.86 12.03
CA PHE A 90 1.52 9.13 12.76
C PHE A 90 0.18 9.24 13.47
N SER A 91 0.18 9.32 14.79
CA SER A 91 -1.05 9.38 15.60
C SER A 91 -1.89 10.61 15.27
N ILE A 92 -1.25 11.77 15.05
CA ILE A 92 -1.96 13.01 14.69
C ILE A 92 -2.72 12.87 13.37
N VAL A 93 -2.18 12.14 12.40
CA VAL A 93 -2.83 11.91 11.10
C VAL A 93 -4.05 11.01 11.28
N ALA A 94 -3.93 9.94 12.07
CA ALA A 94 -5.04 9.05 12.37
C ALA A 94 -6.13 9.79 13.15
N LYS A 95 -5.77 10.59 14.14
CA LYS A 95 -6.69 11.43 14.90
C LYS A 95 -7.42 12.42 14.00
N ALA A 96 -6.72 13.16 13.14
CA ALA A 96 -7.34 14.12 12.23
C ALA A 96 -8.31 13.48 11.23
N ILE A 97 -8.05 12.24 10.79
CA ILE A 97 -8.98 11.48 9.95
C ILE A 97 -10.25 11.10 10.73
N ILE A 98 -10.09 10.67 11.98
CA ILE A 98 -11.23 10.33 12.83
C ILE A 98 -12.08 11.58 13.12
N ASP A 99 -11.45 12.67 13.55
CA ASP A 99 -12.12 13.95 13.86
C ASP A 99 -12.89 14.47 12.64
N TYR A 100 -12.31 14.34 11.44
CA TYR A 100 -12.95 14.71 10.18
C TYR A 100 -14.23 13.90 9.91
N PHE A 101 -14.21 12.58 10.09
CA PHE A 101 -15.38 11.74 9.77
C PHE A 101 -16.44 11.70 10.87
N ILE A 102 -16.03 11.86 12.13
CA ILE A 102 -16.94 11.72 13.29
C ILE A 102 -17.47 13.07 13.75
N SER A 103 -16.63 14.10 13.75
CA SER A 103 -16.97 15.40 14.34
C SER A 103 -17.02 16.53 13.30
N ASP A 104 -16.85 16.23 12.01
CA ASP A 104 -16.81 17.19 10.90
C ASP A 104 -15.74 18.31 11.10
N VAL A 105 -14.68 18.00 11.86
CA VAL A 105 -13.58 18.94 12.12
C VAL A 105 -12.58 18.90 10.94
N PRO A 106 -12.24 20.06 10.34
CA PRO A 106 -11.22 20.09 9.29
C PRO A 106 -9.88 19.52 9.79
N VAL A 107 -9.18 18.77 8.93
CA VAL A 107 -7.88 18.15 9.30
C VAL A 107 -6.83 19.20 9.68
N GLU A 108 -6.91 20.39 9.09
CA GLU A 108 -6.07 21.52 9.40
C GLU A 108 -6.22 21.97 10.85
N ASP A 109 -7.45 22.01 11.35
CA ASP A 109 -7.75 22.49 12.69
C ASP A 109 -7.20 21.50 13.73
N THR A 110 -7.45 20.20 13.55
CA THR A 110 -6.89 19.16 14.44
C THR A 110 -5.36 19.18 14.46
N ILE A 111 -4.71 19.29 13.29
CA ILE A 111 -3.25 19.22 13.20
C ILE A 111 -2.60 20.52 13.72
N ASN A 112 -3.17 21.69 13.39
CA ASN A 112 -2.63 22.97 13.82
C ASN A 112 -2.81 23.21 15.33
N ALA A 113 -3.90 22.76 15.91
CA ALA A 113 -4.15 22.87 17.35
C ALA A 113 -3.25 21.93 18.18
N CYS A 114 -2.67 20.91 17.59
CA CYS A 114 -1.82 19.95 18.31
C CYS A 114 -0.44 20.57 18.61
N ASN A 115 -0.09 20.62 19.90
CA ASN A 115 1.19 21.12 20.40
C ASN A 115 2.06 20.02 21.03
N ASP A 116 1.63 18.75 20.96
CA ASP A 116 2.39 17.61 21.43
C ASP A 116 3.22 16.98 20.28
N PRO A 117 4.56 17.14 20.28
CA PRO A 117 5.42 16.57 19.23
C PRO A 117 5.32 15.06 19.10
N PHE A 118 5.00 14.34 20.17
CA PHE A 118 4.90 12.87 20.15
C PHE A 118 3.77 12.35 19.24
N GLN A 119 2.76 13.16 18.98
CA GLN A 119 1.69 12.79 18.04
C GLN A 119 2.15 12.82 16.58
N PHE A 120 3.24 13.53 16.29
CA PHE A 120 3.83 13.66 14.95
C PHE A 120 4.94 12.63 14.69
N GLN A 121 5.28 11.79 15.66
CA GLN A 121 6.35 10.80 15.51
C GLN A 121 5.94 9.59 14.68
N LEU A 122 6.92 9.07 13.92
CA LEU A 122 6.92 7.76 13.33
C LEU A 122 8.00 6.92 14.02
N ILE A 123 7.69 5.74 14.50
CA ILE A 123 8.71 4.81 14.97
C ILE A 123 9.17 3.94 13.79
N GLY A 124 10.25 4.38 13.15
CA GLY A 124 10.88 3.66 12.06
C GLY A 124 11.71 2.50 12.57
N LYS A 125 11.41 1.27 12.14
CA LYS A 125 12.12 0.06 12.54
C LYS A 125 12.75 -0.63 11.33
N THR A 126 14.00 -1.05 11.50
CA THR A 126 14.71 -1.87 10.53
C THR A 126 14.82 -3.30 11.08
N GLY A 127 14.14 -4.23 10.41
CA GLY A 127 14.12 -5.64 10.80
C GLY A 127 15.48 -6.33 10.60
N GLY A 128 15.67 -7.50 11.22
CA GLY A 128 16.93 -8.25 11.19
C GLY A 128 17.37 -8.73 9.80
N SER A 129 16.46 -8.73 8.81
CA SER A 129 16.79 -9.07 7.42
C SER A 129 17.53 -7.96 6.65
N TYR A 130 17.75 -6.79 7.27
CA TYR A 130 18.52 -5.68 6.73
C TYR A 130 19.82 -5.52 7.50
N ASP A 131 20.87 -5.10 6.82
CA ASP A 131 22.21 -4.98 7.41
C ASP A 131 22.32 -3.73 8.28
N LYS A 132 21.85 -2.58 7.78
CA LYS A 132 21.93 -1.30 8.46
C LYS A 132 20.75 -0.36 8.13
N THR A 133 20.65 0.71 8.91
CA THR A 133 19.76 1.84 8.66
C THR A 133 20.61 3.07 8.34
N VAL A 134 20.18 3.84 7.35
CA VAL A 134 20.89 5.06 6.94
C VAL A 134 19.93 6.22 6.83
N HIS A 135 20.44 7.40 7.15
CA HIS A 135 19.77 8.68 6.99
C HIS A 135 20.61 9.57 6.07
N TYR A 136 19.96 10.35 5.21
CA TYR A 136 20.65 11.28 4.33
C TYR A 136 20.63 12.67 4.96
N VAL A 137 21.82 13.23 5.17
CA VAL A 137 22.01 14.59 5.72
C VAL A 137 22.95 15.33 4.78
N ASN A 138 22.53 16.47 4.25
CA ASN A 138 23.31 17.25 3.24
C ASN A 138 23.74 16.41 2.00
N GLY A 139 22.96 15.40 1.65
CA GLY A 139 23.30 14.50 0.54
C GLY A 139 24.22 13.35 0.92
N GLU A 140 24.80 13.36 2.11
CA GLU A 140 25.66 12.29 2.63
C GLU A 140 24.85 11.21 3.35
N GLU A 141 25.33 9.98 3.26
CA GLU A 141 24.72 8.83 3.91
C GLU A 141 25.35 8.60 5.29
N ILE A 142 24.56 8.75 6.34
CA ILE A 142 24.98 8.55 7.73
C ILE A 142 24.29 7.29 8.26
N GLU A 143 25.07 6.36 8.83
CA GLU A 143 24.50 5.20 9.51
C GLU A 143 23.89 5.62 10.83
N VAL A 144 22.67 5.11 11.10
CA VAL A 144 21.89 5.41 12.30
C VAL A 144 21.40 4.10 12.95
N GLN A 145 20.92 4.18 14.17
CA GLN A 145 20.41 3.00 14.86
C GLN A 145 19.20 2.35 14.14
N ARG A 146 18.89 1.11 14.47
CA ARG A 146 17.83 0.34 13.81
C ARG A 146 16.40 0.78 14.14
N VAL A 147 16.22 1.48 15.27
CA VAL A 147 14.92 2.01 15.70
C VAL A 147 15.07 3.51 15.91
N ASN A 148 14.28 4.28 15.20
CA ASN A 148 14.39 5.74 15.23
C ASN A 148 13.02 6.40 15.38
N ARG A 149 12.98 7.52 16.12
CA ARG A 149 11.87 8.47 16.11
C ARG A 149 12.08 9.43 14.96
N ILE A 150 11.13 9.44 14.04
CA ILE A 150 11.23 10.17 12.77
C ILE A 150 10.09 11.16 12.69
N TYR A 151 10.42 12.40 12.30
CA TYR A 151 9.49 13.49 12.12
C TYR A 151 9.61 14.11 10.73
N ALA A 152 8.50 14.57 10.16
CA ALA A 152 8.55 15.37 8.94
C ALA A 152 8.94 16.81 9.30
N VAL A 153 9.93 17.35 8.58
CA VAL A 153 10.43 18.71 8.80
C VAL A 153 10.56 19.47 7.46
N LYS A 154 10.65 20.80 7.53
CA LYS A 154 10.80 21.66 6.35
C LYS A 154 12.21 21.69 5.78
N ASP A 155 13.18 21.25 6.57
CA ASP A 155 14.60 21.24 6.18
C ASP A 155 14.85 20.26 5.03
N LYS A 156 15.14 20.81 3.85
CA LYS A 156 15.42 20.03 2.64
C LYS A 156 16.82 19.43 2.58
N THR A 157 17.70 19.80 3.50
CA THR A 157 19.02 19.16 3.64
C THR A 157 18.91 17.76 4.22
N LEU A 158 17.80 17.47 4.91
CA LEU A 158 17.49 16.16 5.45
C LEU A 158 16.70 15.34 4.43
N GLY A 159 17.15 14.12 4.19
CA GLY A 159 16.50 13.15 3.32
C GLY A 159 15.71 12.11 4.09
N ALA A 160 15.16 11.13 3.38
CA ALA A 160 14.43 10.02 3.98
C ALA A 160 15.37 9.03 4.68
N VAL A 161 14.87 8.37 5.72
CA VAL A 161 15.55 7.26 6.38
C VAL A 161 15.30 5.97 5.59
N LYS A 162 16.37 5.24 5.31
CA LYS A 162 16.33 4.01 4.51
C LYS A 162 16.95 2.84 5.26
N LYS A 163 16.45 1.67 4.99
CA LYS A 163 17.02 0.40 5.41
C LYS A 163 17.82 -0.20 4.25
N VAL A 164 19.00 -0.67 4.53
CA VAL A 164 19.95 -1.17 3.55
C VAL A 164 20.11 -2.66 3.71
N LYS A 165 20.06 -3.38 2.61
CA LYS A 165 20.25 -4.82 2.58
C LYS A 165 21.23 -5.19 1.49
N LYS A 166 22.26 -5.96 1.86
CA LYS A 166 23.14 -6.65 0.95
C LYS A 166 22.34 -7.73 0.21
N THR A 167 22.26 -7.65 -1.09
CA THR A 167 21.49 -8.59 -1.92
C THR A 167 22.41 -9.23 -2.93
N TYR A 168 22.64 -10.52 -2.77
CA TYR A 168 23.45 -11.30 -3.69
C TYR A 168 22.70 -11.60 -4.96
N LEU A 169 23.44 -11.76 -6.05
CA LEU A 169 22.88 -12.12 -7.34
C LEU A 169 22.71 -13.62 -7.44
N ASP A 170 21.54 -13.98 -7.88
CA ASP A 170 21.30 -15.31 -8.42
C ASP A 170 21.73 -15.29 -9.88
N LYS A 171 22.82 -16.02 -10.20
CA LYS A 171 23.41 -16.04 -11.54
C LYS A 171 22.44 -16.55 -12.61
N GLU A 172 21.46 -17.37 -12.22
CA GLU A 172 20.44 -17.88 -13.14
C GLU A 172 19.44 -16.81 -13.59
N LEU A 173 19.29 -15.74 -12.81
CA LEU A 173 18.33 -14.64 -13.04
C LEU A 173 18.98 -13.39 -13.64
N VAL A 174 20.26 -13.42 -13.95
CA VAL A 174 21.00 -12.26 -14.46
C VAL A 174 21.19 -12.35 -15.97
N GLN A 175 20.63 -11.39 -16.70
CA GLN A 175 20.99 -11.15 -18.09
C GLN A 175 21.97 -9.98 -18.16
N GLU A 176 23.15 -10.23 -18.68
CA GLU A 176 24.10 -9.18 -19.02
C GLU A 176 23.65 -8.49 -20.30
N VAL A 177 23.55 -7.17 -20.25
CA VAL A 177 23.26 -6.36 -21.43
C VAL A 177 24.32 -5.30 -21.53
N ASP A 178 25.06 -5.34 -22.61
CA ASP A 178 26.06 -4.34 -22.96
C ASP A 178 25.33 -3.08 -23.48
N PHE A 179 25.46 -1.98 -22.74
CA PHE A 179 25.16 -0.65 -23.25
C PHE A 179 26.49 0.08 -23.39
N GLU A 180 26.79 0.53 -24.58
CA GLU A 180 27.99 1.31 -24.94
C GLU A 180 28.43 2.28 -23.83
N GLU A 181 29.38 1.91 -22.99
CA GLU A 181 30.08 2.64 -21.93
C GLU A 181 29.73 2.33 -20.45
N LYS A 182 28.70 1.56 -20.09
CA LYS A 182 28.47 1.18 -18.70
C LYS A 182 27.85 -0.20 -18.60
N TRP A 183 28.56 -1.15 -18.05
CA TRP A 183 28.06 -2.48 -17.69
C TRP A 183 26.83 -2.35 -16.77
N SER A 184 25.68 -2.77 -17.25
CA SER A 184 24.45 -2.82 -16.46
C SER A 184 23.96 -4.26 -16.41
N ARG A 185 23.91 -4.82 -15.22
CA ARG A 185 23.32 -6.14 -15.00
C ARG A 185 21.85 -6.00 -14.68
N TYR A 186 21.01 -6.85 -15.26
CA TYR A 186 19.57 -6.90 -15.00
C TYR A 186 19.29 -8.00 -14.00
N TYR A 187 18.52 -7.64 -12.99
CA TYR A 187 17.90 -8.59 -12.09
C TYR A 187 16.44 -8.79 -12.48
N ILE A 188 16.05 -10.03 -12.74
CA ILE A 188 14.65 -10.41 -12.98
C ILE A 188 14.11 -10.95 -11.65
N ASN A 189 13.17 -10.25 -11.03
CA ASN A 189 12.53 -10.77 -9.83
C ASN A 189 11.53 -11.89 -10.16
N GLN A 190 11.07 -12.61 -9.13
CA GLN A 190 10.11 -13.72 -9.26
C GLN A 190 8.78 -13.33 -9.97
N LYS A 191 8.50 -12.02 -10.12
CA LYS A 191 7.34 -11.49 -10.86
C LYS A 191 7.67 -11.15 -12.31
N GLY A 192 8.84 -11.50 -12.81
CA GLY A 192 9.27 -11.20 -14.17
C GLY A 192 9.59 -9.73 -14.47
N ASN A 193 9.61 -8.86 -13.46
CA ASN A 193 9.93 -7.45 -13.65
C ASN A 193 11.45 -7.24 -13.70
N LYS A 194 11.94 -6.57 -14.73
CA LYS A 194 13.34 -6.20 -14.86
C LYS A 194 13.67 -5.03 -13.93
N THR A 195 14.69 -5.16 -13.12
CA THR A 195 15.17 -4.09 -12.25
C THR A 195 16.61 -3.75 -12.60
N TYR A 196 16.86 -2.49 -13.00
CA TYR A 196 18.19 -2.00 -13.25
C TYR A 196 18.93 -1.77 -11.95
N LYS A 197 20.17 -2.23 -11.87
CA LYS A 197 21.06 -1.94 -10.76
C LYS A 197 22.41 -1.49 -11.30
N ARG A 198 22.81 -0.32 -10.88
CA ARG A 198 24.16 0.18 -11.12
C ARG A 198 25.05 -0.24 -9.95
N VAL A 199 26.27 -0.48 -10.16
CA VAL A 199 27.30 -0.76 -9.16
C VAL A 199 27.10 -2.09 -8.41
N TRP A 200 28.03 -2.94 -8.64
CA TRP A 200 28.18 -4.24 -8.06
C TRP A 200 29.46 -4.26 -7.24
N GLU A 201 29.38 -4.90 -6.11
CA GLU A 201 30.51 -5.21 -5.28
C GLU A 201 30.65 -6.73 -5.26
N THR A 202 31.86 -7.24 -5.09
CA THR A 202 32.14 -8.67 -5.02
C THR A 202 32.76 -8.99 -3.67
N ASP A 203 32.26 -10.03 -3.00
CA ASP A 203 32.84 -10.60 -1.81
C ASP A 203 33.01 -12.13 -1.95
N GLU A 204 33.40 -12.79 -0.85
CA GLU A 204 33.63 -14.25 -0.84
C GLU A 204 32.38 -15.08 -1.25
N LYS A 205 31.19 -14.51 -1.08
CA LYS A 205 29.89 -15.14 -1.44
C LYS A 205 29.44 -14.83 -2.87
N GLY A 206 30.11 -13.93 -3.55
CA GLY A 206 29.84 -13.54 -4.94
C GLY A 206 29.41 -12.09 -5.09
N ASP A 207 28.86 -11.78 -6.26
CA ASP A 207 28.46 -10.44 -6.61
C ASP A 207 27.17 -10.03 -5.87
N PHE A 208 27.16 -8.85 -5.31
CA PHE A 208 26.04 -8.29 -4.59
C PHE A 208 25.82 -6.81 -4.90
N PHE A 209 24.69 -6.29 -4.49
CA PHE A 209 24.40 -4.85 -4.48
C PHE A 209 23.74 -4.44 -3.17
N MET A 210 23.93 -3.20 -2.78
CA MET A 210 23.29 -2.61 -1.62
C MET A 210 21.89 -2.10 -1.99
N ARG A 211 20.85 -2.89 -1.69
CA ARG A 211 19.46 -2.50 -1.87
C ARG A 211 19.05 -1.51 -0.78
N LYS A 212 18.49 -0.38 -1.18
CA LYS A 212 18.04 0.69 -0.27
C LYS A 212 16.53 0.85 -0.35
N ASP A 213 15.82 0.46 0.70
CA ASP A 213 14.37 0.60 0.81
C ASP A 213 14.04 1.70 1.82
N THR A 214 13.16 2.63 1.45
CA THR A 214 12.66 3.63 2.40
C THR A 214 11.86 2.96 3.52
N ILE A 215 12.02 3.40 4.76
CA ILE A 215 11.17 2.97 5.86
C ILE A 215 9.72 3.32 5.53
N GLN A 216 8.80 2.40 5.81
CA GLN A 216 7.39 2.60 5.54
C GLN A 216 6.88 3.89 6.20
N ASN A 217 6.12 4.68 5.48
CA ASN A 217 5.59 5.97 5.90
C ASN A 217 6.63 7.07 6.21
N CYS A 218 7.93 6.83 6.01
CA CYS A 218 8.95 7.84 6.25
C CYS A 218 8.74 9.07 5.36
N PRO A 219 8.77 10.29 5.93
CA PRO A 219 8.69 11.52 5.14
C PRO A 219 9.93 11.70 4.24
N PRO A 220 9.79 12.47 3.15
CA PRO A 220 10.91 12.75 2.26
C PRO A 220 12.00 13.60 2.91
N HIS A 221 11.61 14.50 3.82
CA HIS A 221 12.51 15.29 4.66
C HIS A 221 12.27 14.88 6.11
N ALA A 222 13.15 14.03 6.61
CA ALA A 222 12.99 13.33 7.87
C ALA A 222 14.03 13.81 8.89
N LEU A 223 13.60 14.28 10.04
CA LEU A 223 14.46 14.47 11.19
C LEU A 223 14.40 13.26 12.10
N ILE A 224 15.54 12.74 12.50
CA ILE A 224 15.65 11.73 13.56
C ILE A 224 15.91 12.45 14.88
N ASP A 225 15.02 12.29 15.84
CA ASP A 225 15.22 12.75 17.22
C ASP A 225 14.87 11.65 18.24
N ASN A 226 15.86 10.85 18.58
CA ASN A 226 15.73 9.81 19.59
C ASN A 226 15.84 10.37 21.02
N SER A 227 16.31 11.60 21.17
CA SER A 227 16.48 12.29 22.45
C SER A 227 15.24 13.02 22.94
N CYS A 228 14.18 13.09 22.13
CA CYS A 228 12.90 13.75 22.43
C CYS A 228 13.07 15.27 22.73
N LYS A 229 13.96 15.93 22.00
CA LYS A 229 14.24 17.36 22.14
C LYS A 229 13.56 18.22 21.07
N ILE A 230 12.91 17.59 20.08
CA ILE A 230 12.22 18.30 19.00
C ILE A 230 11.14 19.21 19.55
N THR A 231 11.05 20.42 18.99
CA THR A 231 9.99 21.39 19.28
C THR A 231 8.95 21.38 18.17
N ILE A 232 7.73 21.81 18.50
CA ILE A 232 6.63 21.80 17.55
C ILE A 232 6.89 22.69 16.32
N ASP A 233 7.66 23.76 16.48
CA ASP A 233 7.99 24.72 15.42
C ASP A 233 8.87 24.13 14.32
N THR A 234 9.63 23.10 14.65
CA THR A 234 10.49 22.38 13.71
C THR A 234 9.66 21.46 12.77
N ILE A 235 8.46 21.08 13.21
CA ILE A 235 7.63 20.09 12.52
C ILE A 235 6.93 20.74 11.32
N ASP A 236 6.97 20.06 10.18
CA ASP A 236 6.23 20.44 8.98
C ASP A 236 4.75 20.01 9.06
N LYS A 237 3.93 20.77 9.79
CA LYS A 237 2.50 20.48 9.93
C LYS A 237 1.76 20.38 8.59
N GLU A 238 2.19 21.13 7.59
CA GLU A 238 1.59 21.11 6.25
C GLU A 238 1.75 19.73 5.58
N TRP A 239 2.91 19.11 5.74
CA TRP A 239 3.14 17.77 5.24
C TRP A 239 2.14 16.75 5.84
N TYR A 240 1.87 16.84 7.15
CA TYR A 240 0.90 15.97 7.83
C TYR A 240 -0.53 16.23 7.38
N ILE A 241 -0.91 17.49 7.20
CA ILE A 241 -2.21 17.90 6.64
C ILE A 241 -2.40 17.26 5.25
N ASN A 242 -1.42 17.38 4.38
CA ASN A 242 -1.46 16.81 3.04
C ASN A 242 -1.55 15.27 3.07
N LEU A 243 -0.86 14.63 4.01
CA LEU A 243 -0.94 13.18 4.21
C LEU A 243 -2.34 12.76 4.69
N ALA A 244 -2.93 13.48 5.66
CA ALA A 244 -4.28 13.21 6.15
C ALA A 244 -5.32 13.36 5.02
N LYS A 245 -5.28 14.45 4.26
CA LYS A 245 -6.16 14.68 3.09
C LYS A 245 -6.03 13.58 2.04
N LYS A 246 -4.80 13.13 1.77
CA LYS A 246 -4.58 12.01 0.86
C LYS A 246 -5.25 10.74 1.35
N ARG A 247 -5.13 10.41 2.64
CA ARG A 247 -5.73 9.22 3.25
C ARG A 247 -7.25 9.29 3.30
N ILE A 248 -7.82 10.48 3.55
CA ILE A 248 -9.28 10.71 3.47
C ILE A 248 -9.78 10.45 2.04
N ASN A 249 -9.09 10.97 1.02
CA ASN A 249 -9.45 10.70 -0.37
C ASN A 249 -9.38 9.21 -0.71
N ASP A 250 -8.39 8.49 -0.16
CA ASP A 250 -8.30 7.04 -0.32
C ASP A 250 -9.47 6.32 0.40
N PHE A 251 -9.90 6.81 1.56
CA PHE A 251 -11.07 6.29 2.28
C PHE A 251 -12.36 6.47 1.46
N LEU A 252 -12.53 7.66 0.87
CA LEU A 252 -13.71 8.01 0.06
C LEU A 252 -13.66 7.40 -1.35
N GLY A 253 -12.60 6.68 -1.70
CA GLY A 253 -12.45 6.11 -3.04
C GLY A 253 -12.23 7.17 -4.13
N ILE A 254 -11.91 8.41 -3.74
CA ILE A 254 -11.64 9.51 -4.66
C ILE A 254 -10.26 9.27 -5.30
N LYS A 255 -10.25 8.64 -6.46
CA LYS A 255 -9.04 8.52 -7.27
C LYS A 255 -8.68 9.93 -7.74
N LYS A 256 -7.53 10.46 -7.33
CA LYS A 256 -6.93 11.58 -8.07
C LYS A 256 -6.83 11.08 -9.52
N ASN A 257 -7.53 11.74 -10.42
CA ASN A 257 -7.25 11.60 -11.84
C ASN A 257 -5.71 11.71 -11.93
N LYS A 258 -5.06 10.63 -12.29
CA LYS A 258 -3.68 10.71 -12.72
C LYS A 258 -3.77 11.72 -13.87
N LYS A 259 -3.42 12.99 -13.61
CA LYS A 259 -3.05 13.88 -14.69
C LYS A 259 -2.10 13.01 -15.48
N THR A 260 -2.53 12.60 -16.65
CA THR A 260 -1.66 11.98 -17.61
C THR A 260 -0.45 12.89 -17.52
N LYS A 261 0.65 12.40 -16.95
CA LYS A 261 1.91 13.10 -17.09
C LYS A 261 1.99 13.18 -18.59
N GLU A 262 1.65 14.33 -19.16
CA GLU A 262 2.17 14.64 -20.46
C GLU A 262 3.63 14.29 -20.29
N LYS A 263 3.99 13.14 -20.84
CA LYS A 263 5.37 12.80 -20.98
C LYS A 263 5.90 14.03 -21.66
N LYS A 264 6.57 14.93 -20.91
CA LYS A 264 7.52 15.83 -21.53
C LYS A 264 8.29 14.85 -22.39
N LYS A 265 7.97 14.85 -23.66
CA LYS A 265 8.79 14.27 -24.70
C LYS A 265 10.08 15.06 -24.56
N MET A 266 10.96 14.62 -23.64
CA MET A 266 12.37 14.80 -23.90
C MET A 266 12.50 14.19 -25.28
N ALA A 267 12.83 15.01 -26.24
CA ALA A 267 13.33 14.59 -27.52
C ALA A 267 14.64 13.85 -27.26
N VAL A 268 14.53 12.67 -26.69
CA VAL A 268 15.47 11.61 -26.97
C VAL A 268 15.25 11.39 -28.45
N ALA A 269 16.26 11.74 -29.26
CA ALA A 269 16.31 11.37 -30.64
C ALA A 269 15.81 9.93 -30.70
N LYS A 270 14.59 9.75 -31.19
CA LYS A 270 14.07 8.46 -31.54
C LYS A 270 14.94 8.03 -32.68
N THR A 271 15.98 7.30 -32.39
CA THR A 271 16.41 6.28 -33.34
C THR A 271 15.14 5.47 -33.55
N LYS A 272 14.46 5.70 -34.63
CA LYS A 272 13.42 4.84 -35.15
C LYS A 272 14.07 3.46 -35.23
N LEU A 273 13.91 2.65 -34.18
CA LEU A 273 13.99 1.22 -34.34
C LEU A 273 12.83 0.90 -35.27
N GLU A 274 13.14 0.79 -36.54
CA GLU A 274 12.20 0.24 -37.51
C GLU A 274 11.71 -1.08 -36.95
N PRO A 275 10.39 -1.29 -36.85
CA PRO A 275 9.88 -2.57 -36.40
C PRO A 275 10.49 -3.61 -37.35
N ARG A 276 11.21 -4.58 -36.80
CA ARG A 276 11.76 -5.69 -37.59
C ARG A 276 10.58 -6.63 -37.94
N PRO A 277 9.98 -6.56 -39.13
CA PRO A 277 8.79 -7.35 -39.48
C PRO A 277 9.02 -8.85 -39.31
N ALA A 278 10.26 -9.31 -39.55
CA ALA A 278 10.64 -10.70 -39.40
C ALA A 278 10.61 -11.21 -37.94
N LEU A 279 10.91 -10.35 -36.95
CA LEU A 279 10.87 -10.73 -35.54
C LEU A 279 9.43 -10.83 -35.03
N TYR A 280 8.57 -9.88 -35.44
CA TYR A 280 7.14 -9.92 -35.12
C TYR A 280 6.46 -11.13 -35.76
N LYS A 281 6.79 -11.45 -36.99
CA LYS A 281 6.29 -12.65 -37.66
C LYS A 281 6.71 -13.91 -36.91
N LYS A 282 8.00 -14.05 -36.50
CA LYS A 282 8.45 -15.21 -35.72
C LYS A 282 7.76 -15.35 -34.37
N ILE A 283 7.54 -14.23 -33.66
CA ILE A 283 6.81 -14.24 -32.38
C ILE A 283 5.36 -14.62 -32.60
N PHE A 284 4.75 -14.11 -33.66
CA PHE A 284 3.38 -14.45 -34.05
C PHE A 284 3.25 -15.93 -34.42
N ASP A 285 4.16 -16.43 -35.27
CA ASP A 285 4.16 -17.82 -35.70
C ASP A 285 4.44 -18.77 -34.52
N LEU A 286 5.34 -18.41 -33.59
CA LEU A 286 5.57 -19.16 -32.37
C LEU A 286 4.35 -19.15 -31.45
N GLY A 287 3.67 -18.01 -31.29
CA GLY A 287 2.43 -17.90 -30.53
C GLY A 287 1.32 -18.76 -31.10
N LEU A 288 1.15 -18.75 -32.42
CA LEU A 288 0.19 -19.65 -33.12
C LEU A 288 0.58 -21.12 -33.02
N TYR A 289 1.87 -21.42 -33.08
CA TYR A 289 2.38 -22.78 -32.91
C TYR A 289 2.09 -23.30 -31.51
N LEU A 290 2.44 -22.53 -30.47
CA LEU A 290 2.17 -22.86 -29.09
C LEU A 290 0.67 -23.02 -28.79
N ALA A 291 -0.16 -22.14 -29.36
CA ALA A 291 -1.62 -22.20 -29.22
C ALA A 291 -2.26 -23.44 -29.89
N LYS A 292 -1.57 -24.07 -30.81
CA LYS A 292 -2.02 -25.30 -31.50
C LYS A 292 -1.51 -26.58 -30.87
N GLN A 293 -0.60 -26.49 -29.86
CA GLN A 293 -0.05 -27.69 -29.22
C GLN A 293 -0.98 -28.18 -28.11
N PRO A 294 -1.43 -29.44 -28.16
CA PRO A 294 -2.34 -30.02 -27.15
C PRO A 294 -1.66 -30.30 -25.79
N TYR A 295 -0.38 -30.02 -25.63
CA TYR A 295 0.42 -30.51 -24.51
C TYR A 295 0.86 -29.42 -23.51
N ILE A 296 0.37 -28.17 -23.63
CA ILE A 296 0.81 -27.08 -22.75
C ILE A 296 0.00 -27.02 -21.44
N THR A 297 -0.78 -28.03 -21.14
CA THR A 297 -1.68 -28.04 -20.00
C THR A 297 -1.43 -29.22 -19.07
N ASP A 298 -0.38 -29.15 -18.26
CA ASP A 298 -0.35 -29.96 -17.04
C ASP A 298 -1.44 -29.45 -16.08
N GLY A 299 -2.63 -30.00 -16.17
CA GLY A 299 -3.67 -29.88 -15.17
C GLY A 299 -4.75 -28.80 -15.37
N TYR A 300 -4.77 -28.10 -16.48
CA TYR A 300 -5.87 -27.21 -16.85
C TYR A 300 -6.76 -27.81 -17.94
N ASN A 301 -8.06 -27.58 -17.84
CA ASN A 301 -9.02 -27.94 -18.87
C ASN A 301 -8.59 -27.28 -20.19
N ASP A 302 -8.34 -28.05 -21.23
CA ASP A 302 -7.75 -27.63 -22.50
C ASP A 302 -8.43 -26.40 -23.14
N ALA A 303 -9.76 -26.28 -22.99
CA ALA A 303 -10.52 -25.14 -23.47
C ALA A 303 -10.20 -23.83 -22.74
N GLN A 304 -9.99 -23.86 -21.41
CA GLN A 304 -9.69 -22.68 -20.60
C GLN A 304 -8.25 -22.22 -20.80
N GLY A 305 -7.30 -23.14 -20.93
CA GLY A 305 -5.91 -22.82 -21.21
C GLY A 305 -5.75 -22.14 -22.58
N TYR A 306 -6.43 -22.64 -23.60
CA TYR A 306 -6.43 -22.08 -24.95
C TYR A 306 -7.00 -20.66 -24.98
N GLU A 307 -8.15 -20.43 -24.36
CA GLU A 307 -8.77 -19.09 -24.29
C GLU A 307 -7.96 -18.10 -23.47
N TYR A 308 -7.29 -18.55 -22.42
CA TYR A 308 -6.40 -17.69 -21.62
C TYR A 308 -5.17 -17.21 -22.42
N ILE A 309 -4.50 -18.13 -23.10
CA ILE A 309 -3.35 -17.81 -23.96
C ILE A 309 -3.78 -16.89 -25.10
N LYS A 310 -4.90 -17.20 -25.75
CA LYS A 310 -5.49 -16.40 -26.82
C LYS A 310 -5.84 -14.98 -26.31
N SER A 311 -6.52 -14.86 -25.19
CA SER A 311 -6.92 -13.56 -24.62
C SER A 311 -5.73 -12.72 -24.17
N ALA A 312 -4.71 -13.33 -23.54
CA ALA A 312 -3.49 -12.64 -23.13
C ALA A 312 -2.66 -12.18 -24.34
N TYR A 313 -2.63 -12.98 -25.41
CA TYR A 313 -1.96 -12.65 -26.65
C TYR A 313 -2.64 -11.47 -27.35
N TYR A 314 -3.97 -11.50 -27.52
CA TYR A 314 -4.73 -10.41 -28.15
C TYR A 314 -4.60 -9.09 -27.39
N ARG A 315 -4.69 -9.11 -26.07
CA ARG A 315 -4.51 -7.90 -25.24
C ARG A 315 -3.11 -7.29 -25.32
N LYS A 316 -2.08 -8.12 -25.40
CA LYS A 316 -0.68 -7.66 -25.32
C LYS A 316 -0.08 -7.27 -26.67
N VAL A 317 -0.51 -7.92 -27.74
CA VAL A 317 0.07 -7.74 -29.08
C VAL A 317 -0.75 -6.81 -29.94
N LEU A 318 -2.09 -6.84 -29.82
CA LEU A 318 -2.97 -6.04 -30.68
C LEU A 318 -3.44 -4.72 -30.02
N GLY A 319 -3.03 -4.46 -28.75
CA GLY A 319 -3.34 -3.20 -28.07
C GLY A 319 -4.84 -2.95 -27.85
N GLN A 320 -5.66 -4.00 -27.91
CA GLN A 320 -7.08 -3.96 -27.62
C GLN A 320 -7.31 -4.36 -26.16
N GLY A 321 -7.41 -3.37 -25.28
CA GLY A 321 -7.70 -3.53 -23.86
C GLY A 321 -7.81 -2.19 -23.19
#